data_ed37bfeeee61625918c5c5c1d43bf405
#
_entry.id   ed37bfeeee61625918c5c5c1d43bf405
#
_cell.length_a   1.000
_cell.length_b   1.000
_cell.length_c   1.000
_cell.angle_alpha   90.00
_cell.angle_beta   90.00
_cell.angle_gamma   90.00
#
_symmetry.space_group_name_H-M   'P 1'
#
loop_
_entity.id
_entity.type
_entity.pdbx_description
1 polymer ?
#
loop_
_entity_poly.entity_id
_entity_poly.type
_entity_poly.pdbx_seq_one_letter_code
_entity_poly.pdbx_strand_id
1 'polypeptide(L)'
;MGAPRLACPTMSSPSPCPCGASADYTRCCGRYLDEGLPAPTAEALMRSRYTAYTQGREDYLQATWHPAHRPESLNLDEDAATKWLGLAIKACCSVDATHATVEFVARYKIGGRAYRLHETSRFALEDGHWLYTDGDIHPK
;
A
#
# COMPACT_ATOMS: atom_id res chain seq x y z
N MET A 1 26.80 -23.36 -14.62
CA MET A 1 26.34 -23.07 -14.68
C MET A 1 25.92 -22.35 -14.60
N GLY A 2 25.79 -22.26 -14.61
CA GLY A 2 25.13 -21.72 -14.59
C GLY A 2 24.63 -21.01 -14.43
N ALA A 3 24.62 -20.87 -14.45
CA ALA A 3 23.91 -20.26 -14.40
C ALA A 3 23.34 -19.64 -14.26
N PRO A 4 23.29 -19.75 -14.29
CA PRO A 4 22.51 -19.05 -14.18
C PRO A 4 22.06 -18.21 -14.07
N ARG A 5 22.28 -18.41 -14.15
CA ARG A 5 21.75 -17.74 -14.18
C ARG A 5 21.19 -16.98 -14.29
N LEU A 6 21.42 -17.13 -14.36
CA LEU A 6 20.81 -16.48 -14.55
C LEU A 6 20.08 -15.82 -14.49
N ALA A 7 20.20 -16.20 -14.37
CA ALA A 7 19.40 -15.66 -14.38
C ALA A 7 18.85 -14.88 -14.23
N CYS A 8 18.96 -14.93 -14.31
CA CYS A 8 18.35 -14.33 -14.27
C CYS A 8 17.82 -13.60 -14.33
N PRO A 9 17.95 -13.78 -14.45
CA PRO A 9 17.33 -13.10 -14.50
C PRO A 9 16.77 -12.40 -14.64
N THR A 10 16.81 -12.65 -14.76
CA THR A 10 16.25 -12.08 -15.04
C THR A 10 15.79 -11.44 -15.20
N MET A 11 16.05 -11.83 -15.37
CA MET A 11 15.70 -11.09 -15.63
C MET A 11 14.86 -10.46 -15.96
N SER A 12 14.90 -11.25 -16.44
CA SER A 12 13.73 -10.59 -16.84
C SER A 12 13.44 -9.36 -16.07
N SER A 13 12.95 -8.49 -16.62
CA SER A 13 12.81 -7.28 -15.95
C SER A 13 11.82 -7.34 -14.87
N PRO A 14 12.26 -7.41 -13.65
CA PRO A 14 11.32 -7.35 -12.56
C PRO A 14 10.62 -6.02 -12.58
N SER A 15 9.34 -6.03 -12.28
CA SER A 15 8.59 -4.81 -12.12
C SER A 15 8.77 -4.34 -10.70
N PRO A 16 9.39 -3.17 -10.47
CA PRO A 16 9.51 -2.67 -9.11
C PRO A 16 8.12 -2.45 -8.52
N CYS A 17 7.99 -2.70 -7.23
CA CYS A 17 6.70 -2.51 -6.57
C CYS A 17 6.37 -1.03 -6.48
N PRO A 18 5.13 -0.65 -6.83
CA PRO A 18 4.73 0.76 -6.74
C PRO A 18 4.88 1.37 -5.35
N CYS A 19 4.90 0.54 -4.31
CA CYS A 19 4.98 1.04 -2.93
C CYS A 19 6.32 1.68 -2.58
N GLY A 20 7.31 1.60 -3.45
CA GLY A 20 8.61 2.20 -3.22
C GLY A 20 9.60 1.36 -2.45
N ALA A 21 9.21 0.15 -2.04
CA ALA A 21 10.16 -0.78 -1.44
C ALA A 21 11.09 -1.29 -2.54
N SER A 22 12.34 -1.57 -2.20
CA SER A 22 13.34 -2.01 -3.17
C SER A 22 13.19 -3.48 -3.49
N ALA A 23 12.00 -3.89 -3.93
CA ALA A 23 11.70 -5.28 -4.23
C ALA A 23 10.75 -5.38 -5.41
N ASP A 24 10.74 -6.55 -6.06
CA ASP A 24 9.79 -6.80 -7.13
C ASP A 24 8.38 -6.86 -6.56
N TYR A 25 7.43 -6.46 -7.38
CA TYR A 25 6.03 -6.52 -6.99
C TYR A 25 5.64 -7.92 -6.48
N THR A 26 6.04 -8.98 -7.18
CA THR A 26 5.68 -10.35 -6.79
C THR A 26 6.28 -10.77 -5.46
N ARG A 27 7.35 -10.12 -5.04
CA ARG A 27 7.99 -10.41 -3.75
C ARG A 27 7.66 -9.35 -2.70
N CYS A 28 6.80 -8.43 -3.03
CA CYS A 28 6.41 -7.33 -2.16
C CYS A 28 4.90 -7.31 -2.03
N CYS A 29 4.23 -6.29 -2.57
CA CYS A 29 2.78 -6.16 -2.40
C CYS A 29 1.99 -7.25 -3.11
N GLY A 30 2.53 -7.85 -4.17
CA GLY A 30 1.87 -8.94 -4.87
C GLY A 30 1.56 -10.13 -3.97
N ARG A 31 2.35 -10.35 -2.93
CA ARG A 31 2.10 -11.42 -1.97
C ARG A 31 0.75 -11.24 -1.28
N TYR A 32 0.35 -10.01 -1.06
CA TYR A 32 -0.90 -9.70 -0.36
C TYR A 32 -2.05 -9.51 -1.34
N LEU A 33 -1.79 -8.80 -2.43
CA LEU A 33 -2.83 -8.46 -3.40
C LEU A 33 -3.22 -9.64 -4.28
N ASP A 34 -2.25 -10.41 -4.76
CA ASP A 34 -2.50 -11.49 -5.70
C ASP A 34 -2.55 -12.86 -5.03
N GLU A 35 -1.73 -13.09 -4.01
CA GLU A 35 -1.65 -14.39 -3.36
C GLU A 35 -2.48 -14.48 -2.09
N GLY A 36 -2.99 -13.36 -1.59
CA GLY A 36 -3.87 -13.35 -0.43
C GLY A 36 -3.20 -13.56 0.91
N LEU A 37 -1.89 -13.40 0.99
CA LEU A 37 -1.19 -13.55 2.26
C LEU A 37 -1.49 -12.36 3.17
N PRO A 38 -1.62 -12.58 4.49
CA PRO A 38 -1.83 -11.46 5.41
C PRO A 38 -0.56 -10.63 5.55
N ALA A 39 -0.71 -9.32 5.62
CA ALA A 39 0.43 -8.44 5.82
C ALA A 39 0.95 -8.62 7.25
N PRO A 40 2.26 -8.82 7.45
CA PRO A 40 2.78 -9.09 8.77
C PRO A 40 2.89 -7.87 9.68
N THR A 41 2.85 -6.66 9.12
CA THR A 41 2.98 -5.44 9.89
C THR A 41 2.05 -4.37 9.32
N ALA A 42 1.80 -3.33 10.13
CA ALA A 42 1.00 -2.20 9.65
C ALA A 42 1.68 -1.51 8.47
N GLU A 43 3.01 -1.43 8.48
CA GLU A 43 3.74 -0.83 7.35
C GLU A 43 3.52 -1.64 6.07
N ALA A 44 3.61 -2.98 6.17
CA ALA A 44 3.38 -3.84 5.01
C ALA A 44 1.96 -3.66 4.49
N LEU A 45 0.99 -3.54 5.38
CA LEU A 45 -0.38 -3.29 4.97
C LEU A 45 -0.52 -1.94 4.28
N MET A 46 0.08 -0.88 4.85
CA MET A 46 0.03 0.45 4.26
C MET A 46 0.59 0.43 2.83
N ARG A 47 1.74 -0.20 2.65
CA ARG A 47 2.36 -0.28 1.32
C ARG A 47 1.48 -1.04 0.34
N SER A 48 0.84 -2.13 0.78
CA SER A 48 -0.03 -2.90 -0.10
C SER A 48 -1.29 -2.14 -0.47
N ARG A 49 -1.82 -1.35 0.46
CA ARG A 49 -2.99 -0.53 0.17
C ARG A 49 -2.66 0.58 -0.83
N TYR A 50 -1.47 1.20 -0.69
CA TYR A 50 -1.04 2.18 -1.69
C TYR A 50 -0.98 1.53 -3.08
N THR A 51 -0.37 0.35 -3.18
CA THR A 51 -0.29 -0.36 -4.45
C THR A 51 -1.68 -0.71 -4.98
N ALA A 52 -2.61 -1.07 -4.07
CA ALA A 52 -3.99 -1.35 -4.46
C ALA A 52 -4.65 -0.12 -5.10
N TYR A 53 -4.39 1.08 -4.57
CA TYR A 53 -4.88 2.30 -5.21
C TYR A 53 -4.29 2.47 -6.61
N THR A 54 -3.01 2.18 -6.79
CA THR A 54 -2.38 2.32 -8.11
C THR A 54 -2.97 1.34 -9.12
N GLN A 55 -3.54 0.23 -8.65
CA GLN A 55 -4.10 -0.81 -9.51
C GLN A 55 -5.62 -0.79 -9.59
N GLY A 56 -6.27 0.12 -8.84
CA GLY A 56 -7.72 0.17 -8.82
C GLY A 56 -8.36 -1.05 -8.14
N ARG A 57 -7.68 -1.64 -7.17
CA ARG A 57 -8.15 -2.85 -6.48
C ARG A 57 -9.05 -2.50 -5.30
N GLU A 58 -10.26 -2.08 -5.60
CA GLU A 58 -11.21 -1.69 -4.55
C GLU A 58 -11.54 -2.85 -3.61
N ASP A 59 -11.60 -4.07 -4.14
CA ASP A 59 -11.90 -5.25 -3.33
C ASP A 59 -10.86 -5.43 -2.19
N TYR A 60 -9.59 -5.25 -2.51
CA TYR A 60 -8.53 -5.37 -1.51
C TYR A 60 -8.63 -4.25 -0.47
N LEU A 61 -8.90 -3.02 -0.93
CA LEU A 61 -9.02 -1.88 -0.04
C LEU A 61 -10.18 -2.07 0.92
N GLN A 62 -11.32 -2.57 0.43
CA GLN A 62 -12.46 -2.84 1.28
C GLN A 62 -12.16 -3.97 2.26
N ALA A 63 -11.53 -5.05 1.79
CA ALA A 63 -11.24 -6.21 2.63
C ALA A 63 -10.27 -5.89 3.76
N THR A 64 -9.38 -4.89 3.56
CA THR A 64 -8.39 -4.51 4.56
C THR A 64 -8.79 -3.26 5.34
N TRP A 65 -10.02 -2.82 5.20
CA TRP A 65 -10.57 -1.68 5.95
C TRP A 65 -11.42 -2.21 7.08
N HIS A 66 -11.21 -1.71 8.30
CA HIS A 66 -11.97 -2.16 9.45
C HIS A 66 -13.48 -1.94 9.21
N PRO A 67 -14.32 -2.95 9.44
CA PRO A 67 -15.77 -2.85 9.13
C PRO A 67 -16.45 -1.64 9.74
N ALA A 68 -16.05 -1.22 10.94
CA ALA A 68 -16.66 -0.09 11.61
C ALA A 68 -16.41 1.24 10.90
N HIS A 69 -15.39 1.30 10.04
CA HIS A 69 -14.99 2.52 9.35
C HIS A 69 -15.07 2.40 7.83
N ARG A 70 -15.44 1.23 7.33
CA ARG A 70 -15.44 0.92 5.90
C ARG A 70 -16.55 1.67 5.16
N PRO A 71 -16.20 2.45 4.10
CA PRO A 71 -17.24 3.07 3.28
C PRO A 71 -17.91 2.03 2.40
N GLU A 72 -19.13 2.32 1.94
CA GLU A 72 -19.83 1.40 1.05
C GLU A 72 -19.13 1.25 -0.29
N SER A 73 -18.55 2.34 -0.79
CA SER A 73 -17.88 2.34 -2.07
C SER A 73 -16.73 3.33 -2.00
N LEU A 74 -15.65 3.03 -2.72
CA LEU A 74 -14.49 3.91 -2.79
C LEU A 74 -14.50 4.77 -4.03
N ASN A 75 -15.39 4.48 -5.00
CA ASN A 75 -15.51 5.27 -6.24
C ASN A 75 -14.17 5.45 -6.95
N LEU A 76 -13.40 4.37 -7.05
CA LEU A 76 -12.08 4.45 -7.69
C LEU A 76 -12.14 4.85 -9.15
N ASP A 77 -13.29 4.62 -9.81
CA ASP A 77 -13.46 5.04 -11.19
C ASP A 77 -13.36 6.56 -11.33
N GLU A 78 -13.76 7.30 -10.31
CA GLU A 78 -13.67 8.76 -10.33
C GLU A 78 -12.23 9.21 -10.18
N ASP A 79 -11.37 8.34 -9.64
CA ASP A 79 -9.96 8.62 -9.45
C ASP A 79 -9.10 8.04 -10.57
N ALA A 80 -9.72 7.54 -11.64
CA ALA A 80 -8.98 6.92 -12.74
C ALA A 80 -7.98 7.88 -13.40
N ALA A 81 -8.23 9.18 -13.31
CA ALA A 81 -7.32 10.19 -13.85
C ALA A 81 -6.12 10.45 -12.92
N THR A 82 -6.12 9.90 -11.73
CA THR A 82 -5.03 10.08 -10.78
C THR A 82 -3.87 9.19 -11.16
N LYS A 83 -2.70 9.80 -11.29
CA LYS A 83 -1.48 9.06 -11.56
C LYS A 83 -0.62 9.08 -10.31
N TRP A 84 -0.42 7.91 -9.72
CA TRP A 84 0.38 7.79 -8.50
C TRP A 84 1.86 7.83 -8.82
N LEU A 85 2.62 8.66 -8.10
CA LEU A 85 4.02 8.93 -8.42
C LEU A 85 4.99 8.31 -7.42
N GLY A 86 4.53 7.99 -6.21
CA GLY A 86 5.41 7.37 -5.23
C GLY A 86 4.89 7.47 -3.83
N LEU A 87 5.48 6.66 -2.96
CA LEU A 87 5.13 6.58 -1.55
C LEU A 87 6.41 6.65 -0.72
N ALA A 88 6.41 7.50 0.30
CA ALA A 88 7.51 7.56 1.25
C ALA A 88 6.95 7.34 2.65
N ILE A 89 7.44 6.31 3.33
CA ILE A 89 7.07 6.04 4.72
C ILE A 89 7.96 6.90 5.59
N LYS A 90 7.36 7.71 6.46
CA LYS A 90 8.10 8.64 7.32
C LYS A 90 8.32 8.07 8.71
N ALA A 91 7.33 7.38 9.27
CA ALA A 91 7.45 6.82 10.60
C ALA A 91 6.44 5.70 10.80
N CYS A 92 6.84 4.69 11.58
CA CYS A 92 5.95 3.61 11.97
C CYS A 92 6.04 3.49 13.47
N CYS A 93 4.89 3.52 14.15
CA CYS A 93 4.85 3.41 15.59
C CYS A 93 3.90 2.31 16.03
N SER A 94 4.38 1.44 16.92
CA SER A 94 3.50 0.49 17.58
C SER A 94 2.93 1.19 18.81
N VAL A 95 1.60 1.34 18.83
CA VAL A 95 0.91 1.95 19.99
C VAL A 95 0.80 0.89 21.09
N ASP A 96 0.37 -0.31 20.71
CA ASP A 96 0.32 -1.46 21.63
C ASP A 96 0.35 -2.74 20.77
N ALA A 97 0.04 -3.89 21.37
CA ALA A 97 0.15 -5.17 20.67
C ALA A 97 -0.81 -5.30 19.47
N THR A 98 -1.90 -4.51 19.46
CA THR A 98 -2.92 -4.61 18.42
C THR A 98 -3.19 -3.31 17.70
N HIS A 99 -2.41 -2.26 17.95
CA HIS A 99 -2.61 -0.96 17.30
C HIS A 99 -1.28 -0.38 16.86
N ALA A 100 -1.28 0.23 15.69
CA ALA A 100 -0.08 0.87 15.14
C ALA A 100 -0.47 2.05 14.27
N THR A 101 0.49 2.95 14.06
CA THR A 101 0.30 4.07 13.14
C THR A 101 1.43 4.07 12.12
N VAL A 102 1.12 4.58 10.92
CA VAL A 102 2.11 4.77 9.87
C VAL A 102 1.95 6.17 9.31
N GLU A 103 3.01 6.95 9.40
CA GLU A 103 3.03 8.28 8.80
C GLU A 103 3.70 8.18 7.44
N PHE A 104 3.07 8.75 6.40
CA PHE A 104 3.58 8.62 5.05
C PHE A 104 3.26 9.86 4.21
N VAL A 105 3.98 9.99 3.10
CA VAL A 105 3.69 10.96 2.06
C VAL A 105 3.50 10.21 0.75
N ALA A 106 2.35 10.41 0.11
CA ALA A 106 2.07 9.87 -1.21
C ALA A 106 2.04 11.03 -2.19
N ARG A 107 2.65 10.85 -3.36
CA ARG A 107 2.65 11.85 -4.40
C ARG A 107 1.83 11.36 -5.58
N TYR A 108 1.09 12.27 -6.20
CA TYR A 108 0.23 11.91 -7.31
C TYR A 108 0.02 13.12 -8.23
N LYS A 109 -0.47 12.86 -9.44
CA LYS A 109 -0.81 13.89 -10.42
C LYS A 109 -2.25 13.74 -10.87
N ILE A 110 -2.89 14.86 -11.06
CA ILE A 110 -4.22 14.91 -11.68
C ILE A 110 -4.19 16.05 -12.69
N GLY A 111 -4.51 15.74 -13.95
CA GLY A 111 -4.54 16.75 -14.98
C GLY A 111 -3.21 17.47 -15.21
N GLY A 112 -2.10 16.75 -15.00
CA GLY A 112 -0.77 17.32 -15.17
C GLY A 112 -0.27 18.10 -13.98
N ARG A 113 -1.08 18.23 -12.92
CA ARG A 113 -0.69 18.95 -11.73
C ARG A 113 -0.32 17.97 -10.62
N ALA A 114 0.83 18.21 -9.97
CA ALA A 114 1.33 17.34 -8.92
C ALA A 114 0.76 17.73 -7.55
N TYR A 115 0.47 16.72 -6.75
CA TYR A 115 -0.05 16.88 -5.40
C TYR A 115 0.71 15.99 -4.44
N ARG A 116 0.55 16.27 -3.17
CA ARG A 116 1.20 15.55 -2.10
C ARG A 116 0.19 15.32 -0.98
N LEU A 117 0.03 14.05 -0.58
CA LEU A 117 -0.81 13.67 0.56
C LEU A 117 0.09 13.25 1.71
N HIS A 118 0.02 13.95 2.83
CA HIS A 118 0.75 13.60 4.04
C HIS A 118 -0.26 13.19 5.11
N GLU A 119 -0.18 11.95 5.54
CA GLU A 119 -1.18 11.40 6.47
C GLU A 119 -0.51 10.49 7.50
N THR A 120 -1.08 10.45 8.70
CA THR A 120 -0.77 9.42 9.70
C THR A 120 -1.98 8.52 9.79
N SER A 121 -1.84 7.28 9.32
CA SER A 121 -2.92 6.30 9.31
C SER A 121 -2.87 5.43 10.55
N ARG A 122 -4.04 5.04 11.05
CA ARG A 122 -4.18 4.17 12.20
C ARG A 122 -4.62 2.78 11.75
N PHE A 123 -4.03 1.76 12.36
CA PHE A 123 -4.29 0.37 12.03
C PHE A 123 -4.57 -0.44 13.28
N ALA A 124 -5.40 -1.46 13.13
CA ALA A 124 -5.72 -2.40 14.22
C ALA A 124 -5.46 -3.82 13.76
N LEU A 125 -4.98 -4.66 14.67
CA LEU A 125 -4.75 -6.07 14.42
C LEU A 125 -5.92 -6.86 14.99
N GLU A 126 -6.63 -7.60 14.13
CA GLU A 126 -7.77 -8.42 14.54
C GLU A 126 -7.65 -9.79 13.87
N ASP A 127 -7.74 -10.84 14.68
CA ASP A 127 -7.67 -12.21 14.17
C ASP A 127 -6.45 -12.47 13.29
N GLY A 128 -5.31 -11.86 13.66
CA GLY A 128 -4.07 -12.03 12.92
C GLY A 128 -3.96 -11.19 11.66
N HIS A 129 -4.91 -10.28 11.41
CA HIS A 129 -4.91 -9.45 10.21
C HIS A 129 -4.88 -7.98 10.58
N TRP A 130 -3.94 -7.23 9.99
CA TRP A 130 -3.91 -5.79 10.14
C TRP A 130 -4.98 -5.17 9.28
N LEU A 131 -5.72 -4.20 9.84
CA LEU A 131 -6.80 -3.51 9.14
C LEU A 131 -6.59 -2.00 9.30
N TYR A 132 -6.87 -1.25 8.23
CA TYR A 132 -6.86 0.20 8.28
C TYR A 132 -8.12 0.68 9.00
N THR A 133 -8.01 1.59 9.94
CA THR A 133 -9.18 2.15 10.62
C THR A 133 -9.48 3.55 10.10
N ASP A 134 -8.60 4.51 10.33
CA ASP A 134 -8.76 5.88 9.88
C ASP A 134 -7.39 6.57 9.87
N GLY A 135 -7.38 7.87 9.64
CA GLY A 135 -6.13 8.60 9.63
C GLY A 135 -6.34 10.10 9.74
N ASP A 136 -5.24 10.79 10.02
CA ASP A 136 -5.22 12.25 10.12
C ASP A 136 -4.39 12.81 8.98
N ILE A 137 -5.00 13.70 8.20
CA ILE A 137 -4.30 14.41 7.12
C ILE A 137 -3.52 15.56 7.72
N HIS A 138 -2.25 15.65 7.38
CA HIS A 138 -1.41 16.75 7.85
C HIS A 138 -1.50 17.92 6.87
N PRO A 139 -1.77 19.13 7.35
CA PRO A 139 -1.74 20.29 6.46
C PRO A 139 -0.31 20.56 6.01
N LYS A 140 -0.18 21.24 4.91
CA LYS A 140 1.14 21.58 4.38
C LYS A 140 1.90 22.53 5.28
#